data_49a5e192f7b1428afd493ef7f4c1f194
#
_entry.id   49a5e192f7b1428afd493ef7f4c1f194
#
_cell.length_a   1.000
_cell.length_b   1.000
_cell.length_c   1.000
_cell.angle_alpha   90.00
_cell.angle_beta   90.00
_cell.angle_gamma   90.00
#
_symmetry.space_group_name_H-M   'P 1'
#
loop_
_entity.id
_entity.type
_entity.pdbx_description
1 polymer ?
#
loop_
_entity_poly.entity_id
_entity_poly.type
_entity_poly.pdbx_seq_one_letter_code
_entity_poly.pdbx_strand_id
1 'polypeptide(L)'
;MPDVTTRRQFLASGAALTGVALTGLVPALAACASEPRAATACEGYSALKPTDLQQRTALKYVDVTPVGSQLCLNCRLYVQPAGESPCGGCQLFAGPVLPAGYCTAWVAVAAAS
;
A
#
# COMPACT_ATOMS: atom_id res chain seq x y z
N MET A 1 -33.38 30.46 -22.65
CA MET A 1 -33.09 29.26 -22.34
C MET A 1 -33.76 28.14 -22.95
N PRO A 2 -34.11 28.32 -24.08
CA PRO A 2 -34.74 27.28 -24.86
C PRO A 2 -33.81 26.10 -24.79
N ASP A 3 -32.61 26.38 -24.67
CA ASP A 3 -31.64 25.35 -24.62
C ASP A 3 -32.00 24.40 -23.54
N VAL A 4 -32.75 24.81 -22.65
CA VAL A 4 -33.12 23.99 -21.56
C VAL A 4 -33.69 22.74 -22.14
N THR A 5 -34.56 22.91 -23.04
CA THR A 5 -35.25 21.77 -23.56
C THR A 5 -34.27 20.96 -24.30
N THR A 6 -33.46 21.62 -24.92
CA THR A 6 -32.50 20.92 -25.75
C THR A 6 -31.69 20.05 -24.84
N ARG A 7 -31.38 20.57 -23.75
CA ARG A 7 -30.59 19.82 -22.87
C ARG A 7 -31.23 18.53 -22.51
N ARG A 8 -32.44 18.62 -22.20
CA ARG A 8 -33.11 17.45 -21.83
C ARG A 8 -32.97 16.37 -22.85
N GLN A 9 -33.20 16.70 -24.01
CA GLN A 9 -33.20 15.72 -25.01
C GLN A 9 -31.84 15.18 -25.11
N PHE A 10 -30.94 16.00 -25.02
CA PHE A 10 -29.61 15.62 -25.16
C PHE A 10 -29.28 14.59 -24.08
N LEU A 11 -29.68 14.84 -22.93
CA LEU A 11 -29.41 13.93 -21.85
C LEU A 11 -30.02 12.60 -22.15
N ALA A 12 -31.16 12.63 -22.60
CA ALA A 12 -31.83 11.39 -22.85
C ALA A 12 -30.95 10.53 -23.72
N SER A 13 -30.51 11.11 -24.71
CA SER A 13 -29.74 10.30 -25.63
C SER A 13 -28.47 9.90 -24.98
N GLY A 14 -27.96 10.77 -24.26
CA GLY A 14 -26.69 10.46 -23.69
C GLY A 14 -26.85 9.25 -22.81
N ALA A 15 -27.86 9.27 -22.15
CA ALA A 15 -28.06 8.18 -21.24
C ALA A 15 -27.96 6.90 -21.98
N ALA A 16 -28.54 6.93 -23.04
CA ALA A 16 -28.52 5.73 -23.78
C ALA A 16 -27.19 5.09 -23.80
N LEU A 17 -26.33 5.70 -24.28
CA LEU A 17 -25.09 5.12 -24.46
C LEU A 17 -24.39 4.99 -23.25
N THR A 18 -24.85 5.63 -22.32
CA THR A 18 -24.21 5.46 -21.16
C THR A 18 -23.67 4.12 -20.99
N GLY A 19 -24.29 3.29 -21.45
CA GLY A 19 -23.85 1.98 -21.20
C GLY A 19 -22.40 2.03 -21.23
N VAL A 20 -22.00 2.79 -21.90
CA VAL A 20 -20.66 2.92 -22.06
C VAL A 20 -20.01 3.06 -20.84
N ALA A 21 -20.55 3.80 -20.13
CA ALA A 21 -19.93 4.04 -18.93
C ALA A 21 -19.24 2.85 -18.49
N LEU A 22 -19.83 1.83 -18.55
CA LEU A 22 -19.23 0.67 -18.15
C LEU A 22 -17.79 0.68 -18.40
N THR A 23 -17.45 1.14 -19.39
CA THR A 23 -16.11 1.09 -19.73
C THR A 23 -15.26 1.76 -18.73
N GLY A 24 -15.66 2.82 -18.30
CA GLY A 24 -14.82 3.55 -17.43
C GLY A 24 -14.30 2.74 -16.28
N LEU A 25 -14.96 1.84 -15.88
CA LEU A 25 -14.54 1.08 -14.81
C LEU A 25 -13.27 0.39 -14.99
N VAL A 26 -13.12 -0.17 -15.98
CA VAL A 26 -11.94 -0.90 -16.24
C VAL A 26 -10.68 -0.25 -15.78
N PRO A 27 -10.42 0.88 -16.15
CA PRO A 27 -9.18 1.55 -15.86
C PRO A 27 -8.93 1.58 -14.36
N ALA A 28 -9.94 1.78 -13.66
CA ALA A 28 -9.80 1.89 -12.24
C ALA A 28 -9.25 0.61 -11.67
N LEU A 29 -9.65 -0.46 -12.15
CA LEU A 29 -9.17 -1.71 -11.68
C LEU A 29 -7.71 -1.87 -11.92
N ALA A 30 -7.27 -1.51 -13.02
CA ALA A 30 -5.88 -1.67 -13.38
C ALA A 30 -5.06 -0.89 -12.37
N ALA A 31 -5.46 0.25 -12.01
CA ALA A 31 -4.72 1.08 -11.12
C ALA A 31 -4.57 0.39 -9.78
N CYS A 32 -5.53 -0.23 -9.29
CA CYS A 32 -5.45 -0.89 -8.03
C CYS A 32 -4.45 -2.03 -8.06
N ALA A 33 -4.34 -2.66 -9.14
CA ALA A 33 -3.46 -3.77 -9.24
C ALA A 33 -2.00 -3.41 -9.05
N SER A 34 -1.66 -2.19 -9.26
CA SER A 34 -0.27 -1.82 -9.16
C SER A 34 0.13 -1.32 -7.77
N GLU A 35 -0.77 -1.27 -6.86
CA GLU A 35 -0.40 -0.81 -5.54
C GLU A 35 0.31 -1.86 -4.71
N PRO A 36 1.26 -1.46 -3.92
CA PRO A 36 2.00 -2.42 -3.11
C PRO A 36 1.10 -2.98 -2.03
N ARG A 37 1.34 -4.19 -1.66
CA ARG A 37 0.53 -4.82 -0.64
C ARG A 37 0.93 -4.28 0.73
N ALA A 38 -0.04 -3.92 1.55
CA ALA A 38 0.23 -3.41 2.88
C ALA A 38 0.64 -4.55 3.81
N ALA A 39 1.40 -4.24 4.83
CA ALA A 39 1.86 -5.24 5.78
C ALA A 39 0.68 -5.96 6.44
N THR A 40 -0.43 -5.30 6.61
CA THR A 40 -1.60 -5.92 7.23
C THR A 40 -2.15 -7.06 6.37
N ALA A 41 -1.78 -7.11 5.11
CA ALA A 41 -2.26 -8.16 4.23
C ALA A 41 -1.31 -9.35 4.23
N CYS A 42 -0.23 -9.26 4.98
CA CYS A 42 0.74 -10.36 5.01
C CYS A 42 0.43 -11.33 6.12
N GLU A 43 0.90 -12.53 5.93
CA GLU A 43 0.69 -13.55 6.89
C GLU A 43 1.33 -13.18 8.21
N GLY A 44 0.67 -13.46 9.30
CA GLY A 44 1.23 -13.18 10.62
C GLY A 44 0.82 -11.86 11.26
N TYR A 45 0.33 -10.93 10.49
CA TYR A 45 -0.03 -9.65 11.08
C TYR A 45 -1.22 -9.78 12.03
N SER A 46 -2.23 -10.51 11.66
CA SER A 46 -3.42 -10.63 12.48
C SER A 46 -3.19 -11.44 13.76
N ALA A 47 -2.08 -12.12 13.85
CA ALA A 47 -1.78 -12.91 15.02
C ALA A 47 -0.97 -12.12 16.05
N LEU A 48 -0.69 -10.86 15.79
CA LEU A 48 0.13 -10.09 16.69
C LEU A 48 -0.62 -9.74 17.96
N LYS A 49 0.12 -9.73 19.06
CA LYS A 49 -0.47 -9.40 20.33
C LYS A 49 -0.50 -7.89 20.47
N PRO A 50 -1.31 -7.36 21.39
CA PRO A 50 -1.38 -5.93 21.60
C PRO A 50 -0.02 -5.30 21.89
N THR A 51 0.85 -6.03 22.60
CA THR A 51 2.16 -5.51 22.93
C THR A 51 3.01 -5.40 21.67
N ASP A 52 2.84 -6.31 20.72
CA ASP A 52 3.62 -6.26 19.49
C ASP A 52 3.16 -5.05 18.69
N LEU A 53 1.87 -4.78 18.66
CA LEU A 53 1.35 -3.65 17.92
C LEU A 53 1.81 -2.34 18.55
N GLN A 54 1.95 -2.32 19.88
CA GLN A 54 2.39 -1.14 20.55
C GLN A 54 3.85 -0.88 20.19
N GLN A 55 4.64 -1.92 20.09
CA GLN A 55 6.06 -1.80 19.76
C GLN A 55 6.18 -1.21 18.35
N ARG A 56 5.36 -1.68 17.42
CA ARG A 56 5.41 -1.18 16.05
C ARG A 56 5.03 0.30 16.05
N THR A 57 4.05 0.69 16.86
CA THR A 57 3.62 2.05 16.91
C THR A 57 4.68 2.93 17.57
N ALA A 58 5.33 2.41 18.61
CA ALA A 58 6.36 3.16 19.31
C ALA A 58 7.52 3.49 18.37
N LEU A 59 7.84 2.58 17.46
CA LEU A 59 8.90 2.81 16.50
C LEU A 59 8.38 3.50 15.25
N LYS A 60 7.10 3.86 15.25
CA LYS A 60 6.47 4.52 14.12
C LYS A 60 6.67 3.82 12.79
N TYR A 61 6.46 2.52 12.79
CA TYR A 61 6.59 1.77 11.56
C TYR A 61 5.49 2.20 10.58
N VAL A 62 5.86 2.41 9.32
CA VAL A 62 4.90 2.73 8.27
C VAL A 62 5.20 1.84 7.07
N ASP A 63 4.21 1.57 6.26
CA ASP A 63 4.37 0.68 5.11
C ASP A 63 5.12 1.32 3.95
N VAL A 64 5.17 2.62 3.90
CA VAL A 64 5.89 3.31 2.84
C VAL A 64 6.74 4.38 3.49
N THR A 65 8.03 4.34 3.27
CA THR A 65 8.94 5.25 3.94
C THR A 65 8.75 6.70 3.51
N PRO A 66 8.81 7.63 4.45
CA PRO A 66 8.74 9.04 4.12
C PRO A 66 10.16 9.55 3.84
N VAL A 67 11.19 8.71 4.07
CA VAL A 67 12.58 9.13 3.85
C VAL A 67 13.11 8.26 2.73
N GLY A 68 13.11 8.80 1.55
CA GLY A 68 13.44 8.06 0.36
C GLY A 68 14.60 7.09 0.37
N SER A 69 15.65 7.40 1.08
CA SER A 69 16.80 6.53 1.10
C SER A 69 16.82 5.56 2.29
N GLN A 70 15.85 5.63 3.18
CA GLN A 70 15.84 4.77 4.34
C GLN A 70 14.65 3.82 4.29
N LEU A 71 14.88 2.65 3.76
CA LEU A 71 13.82 1.67 3.62
C LEU A 71 14.12 0.45 4.48
N CYS A 72 13.12 -0.27 4.85
CA CYS A 72 13.35 -1.48 5.62
C CYS A 72 14.22 -2.42 4.79
N LEU A 73 14.04 -2.45 3.51
CA LEU A 73 14.84 -3.30 2.64
C LEU A 73 16.34 -3.07 2.81
N ASN A 74 16.76 -1.86 3.04
CA ASN A 74 18.18 -1.59 3.20
C ASN A 74 18.52 -1.28 4.66
N CYS A 75 17.70 -1.77 5.58
CA CYS A 75 17.96 -1.59 6.99
C CYS A 75 18.69 -2.82 7.49
N ARG A 76 19.68 -2.61 8.35
CA ARG A 76 20.46 -3.68 8.89
C ARG A 76 19.63 -4.69 9.66
N LEU A 77 18.53 -4.27 10.24
CA LEU A 77 17.69 -5.12 11.03
C LEU A 77 16.61 -5.86 10.23
N TYR A 78 16.58 -5.67 8.96
CA TYR A 78 15.59 -6.29 8.12
C TYR A 78 15.80 -7.80 8.00
N VAL A 79 14.72 -8.54 8.07
CA VAL A 79 14.76 -9.98 7.92
C VAL A 79 14.09 -10.31 6.59
N GLN A 80 14.81 -10.98 5.72
CA GLN A 80 14.29 -11.30 4.39
C GLN A 80 13.04 -12.16 4.50
N PRO A 81 12.10 -11.98 3.59
CA PRO A 81 10.89 -12.77 3.62
C PRO A 81 11.19 -14.23 3.30
N ALA A 82 10.39 -15.11 3.83
CA ALA A 82 10.57 -16.52 3.58
C ALA A 82 9.70 -16.85 2.36
N GLY A 83 10.23 -17.59 1.46
CA GLY A 83 9.48 -17.98 0.30
C GLY A 83 9.13 -16.80 -0.58
N GLU A 84 7.92 -16.80 -1.10
CA GLU A 84 7.51 -15.74 -1.98
C GLU A 84 6.71 -14.63 -1.36
N SER A 85 6.76 -14.52 -0.05
CA SER A 85 6.01 -13.49 0.62
C SER A 85 6.57 -12.12 0.28
N PRO A 86 5.75 -11.12 0.07
CA PRO A 86 6.23 -9.78 -0.21
C PRO A 86 6.66 -9.07 1.06
N CYS A 87 6.40 -9.65 2.22
CA CYS A 87 6.72 -9.04 3.49
C CYS A 87 7.82 -9.77 4.21
N GLY A 88 8.82 -9.03 4.65
CA GLY A 88 9.89 -9.58 5.46
C GLY A 88 9.58 -9.32 6.91
N GLY A 89 10.59 -9.10 7.71
CA GLY A 89 10.40 -8.84 9.13
C GLY A 89 11.47 -7.89 9.65
N CYS A 90 11.45 -7.67 10.94
CA CYS A 90 12.40 -6.80 11.57
C CYS A 90 12.86 -7.46 12.88
N GLN A 91 14.11 -7.29 13.22
CA GLN A 91 14.63 -7.90 14.44
C GLN A 91 14.15 -7.21 15.69
N LEU A 92 13.60 -6.03 15.58
CA LEU A 92 13.15 -5.27 16.74
C LEU A 92 11.70 -5.48 17.15
N PHE A 93 10.86 -5.89 16.25
CA PHE A 93 9.48 -6.11 16.61
C PHE A 93 8.87 -7.21 15.76
N ALA A 94 7.79 -7.78 16.25
CA ALA A 94 7.16 -8.90 15.58
C ALA A 94 6.27 -8.43 14.43
N GLY A 95 5.98 -9.31 13.53
CA GLY A 95 5.05 -9.04 12.46
C GLY A 95 5.71 -8.71 11.15
N PRO A 96 4.93 -8.73 10.10
CA PRO A 96 5.46 -8.49 8.77
C PRO A 96 5.86 -7.04 8.52
N VAL A 97 6.84 -6.86 7.66
CA VAL A 97 7.36 -5.55 7.34
C VAL A 97 7.55 -5.50 5.84
N LEU A 98 7.10 -4.43 5.21
CA LEU A 98 7.27 -4.30 3.77
C LEU A 98 8.66 -3.76 3.44
N PRO A 99 9.22 -4.19 2.33
CA PRO A 99 10.54 -3.70 1.92
C PRO A 99 10.58 -2.18 1.78
N ALA A 100 9.47 -1.59 1.36
CA ALA A 100 9.40 -0.14 1.19
C ALA A 100 9.07 0.58 2.48
N GLY A 101 8.93 -0.13 3.58
CA GLY A 101 8.53 0.46 4.84
C GLY A 101 9.66 1.18 5.56
N TYR A 102 9.37 1.67 6.75
CA TYR A 102 10.35 2.42 7.52
C TYR A 102 9.94 2.47 8.98
N CYS A 103 10.90 2.60 9.86
CA CYS A 103 10.61 2.88 11.26
C CYS A 103 11.73 3.78 11.77
N THR A 104 11.53 4.40 12.91
CA THR A 104 12.49 5.36 13.43
C THR A 104 13.79 4.73 13.90
N ALA A 105 13.83 3.42 14.02
CA ALA A 105 15.04 2.73 14.41
C ALA A 105 15.88 2.27 13.21
N TRP A 106 15.60 2.76 12.04
CA TRP A 106 16.33 2.37 10.83
C TRP A 106 17.83 2.53 11.00
N VAL A 107 18.58 1.53 10.59
CA VAL A 107 20.03 1.55 10.70
C VAL A 107 20.62 1.13 9.36
N ALA A 108 21.55 1.88 8.87
CA ALA A 108 22.14 1.58 7.57
C ALA A 108 22.91 0.27 7.60
N VAL A 109 22.86 -0.45 6.50
CA VAL A 109 23.61 -1.68 6.39
C VAL A 109 25.06 -1.24 6.26
N ALA A 110 25.94 -1.89 6.95
CA ALA A 110 27.34 -1.51 6.90
C ALA A 110 27.87 -1.66 5.50
N ALA A 111 28.42 -0.62 5.03
CA ALA A 111 28.91 -0.61 3.67
C ALA A 111 30.12 -1.43 3.65
N ALA A 112 30.65 -1.74 2.69
CA ALA A 112 31.88 -2.44 2.62
C ALA A 112 31.99 -3.67 3.46
N SER A 113 31.02 -3.98 4.14
CA SER A 113 31.15 -5.13 4.98
C SER A 113 31.07 -6.35 4.15
#